data_c5ced662e6a496e9574051baa4e65ab5
#
_entry.id   c5ced662e6a496e9574051baa4e65ab5
#
_cell.length_a   1.000
_cell.length_b   1.000
_cell.length_c   1.000
_cell.angle_alpha   90.00
_cell.angle_beta   90.00
_cell.angle_gamma   90.00
#
_symmetry.space_group_name_H-M   'P 1'
#
loop_
_entity.id
_entity.type
_entity.pdbx_description
1 polymer ?
#
loop_
_entity_poly.entity_id
_entity_poly.type
_entity_poly.pdbx_seq_one_letter_code
_entity_poly.pdbx_strand_id
1 'polypeptide(L)'
;MTLLSNVDIVILAGGLGKRLASVTQGQQKILAQVGDKPFISILIEYLASFGGKRFILCTGHGADAVESYLTGAHRDLEIVFSREDTPLGTGGAIKKGSALVKTERFLGLNGDCFCVIDYNKLIDFHIKHQAKATLAVTRLDDARDYGTIEVNAASQITAFKEKQPHLQSALINTGTYCFNRDVFDLVKTPDKFSIEYDFFPHLVDQGFYGFEVANKFIDIGTPERYAWAQEHLKELK
;
A
#
# COMPACT_ATOMS: atom_id res chain seq x y z
N MET A 1 5.37 -20.95 -11.92
CA MET A 1 5.06 -20.38 -10.61
C MET A 1 5.11 -18.86 -10.75
N THR A 2 4.13 -18.15 -10.24
CA THR A 2 4.13 -16.70 -10.22
C THR A 2 5.14 -16.18 -9.18
N LEU A 3 5.81 -15.06 -9.43
CA LEU A 3 6.78 -14.50 -8.47
C LEU A 3 6.12 -14.14 -7.13
N LEU A 4 4.89 -13.61 -7.17
CA LEU A 4 4.14 -13.23 -5.98
C LEU A 4 3.82 -14.41 -5.04
N SER A 5 3.79 -15.65 -5.56
CA SER A 5 3.54 -16.83 -4.71
C SER A 5 4.64 -17.09 -3.64
N ASN A 6 5.80 -16.46 -3.80
CA ASN A 6 6.95 -16.56 -2.91
C ASN A 6 7.27 -15.23 -2.19
N VAL A 7 6.28 -14.33 -2.08
CA VAL A 7 6.43 -13.01 -1.49
C VAL A 7 5.31 -12.79 -0.48
N ASP A 8 5.67 -12.45 0.76
CA ASP A 8 4.71 -12.07 1.79
C ASP A 8 4.15 -10.67 1.50
N ILE A 9 2.91 -10.41 1.93
CA ILE A 9 2.19 -9.19 1.64
C ILE A 9 1.79 -8.52 2.96
N VAL A 10 2.29 -7.31 3.22
CA VAL A 10 1.98 -6.50 4.41
C VAL A 10 0.99 -5.41 4.00
N ILE A 11 -0.17 -5.35 4.64
CA ILE A 11 -1.23 -4.39 4.32
C ILE A 11 -1.57 -3.53 5.53
N LEU A 12 -1.54 -2.20 5.37
CA LEU A 12 -1.98 -1.25 6.37
C LEU A 12 -3.51 -1.30 6.52
N ALA A 13 -3.97 -1.66 7.70
CA ALA A 13 -5.37 -1.89 8.02
C ALA A 13 -5.85 -1.17 9.32
N GLY A 14 -4.99 -0.34 9.95
CA GLY A 14 -5.22 0.26 11.27
C GLY A 14 -5.68 1.72 11.28
N GLY A 15 -5.93 2.33 10.12
CA GLY A 15 -6.24 3.76 10.00
C GLY A 15 -7.59 4.15 10.62
N LEU A 16 -7.63 5.33 11.30
CA LEU A 16 -8.83 5.87 11.95
C LEU A 16 -9.97 6.26 10.99
N GLY A 17 -9.71 6.38 9.70
CA GLY A 17 -10.73 6.70 8.69
C GLY A 17 -11.53 7.99 8.92
N LYS A 18 -11.00 8.97 9.68
CA LYS A 18 -11.75 10.17 10.13
C LYS A 18 -12.46 10.92 9.02
N ARG A 19 -11.83 11.05 7.84
CA ARG A 19 -12.42 11.78 6.69
C ARG A 19 -13.59 11.05 6.06
N LEU A 20 -13.65 9.73 6.18
CA LEU A 20 -14.72 8.89 5.63
C LEU A 20 -15.75 8.50 6.70
N ALA A 21 -15.57 8.88 7.95
CA ALA A 21 -16.41 8.46 9.08
C ALA A 21 -17.91 8.81 8.91
N SER A 22 -18.21 9.94 8.25
CA SER A 22 -19.59 10.33 7.93
C SER A 22 -20.29 9.38 6.97
N VAL A 23 -19.56 8.71 6.10
CA VAL A 23 -20.09 7.77 5.09
C VAL A 23 -20.06 6.33 5.61
N THR A 24 -19.02 5.96 6.37
CA THR A 24 -18.86 4.60 6.90
C THR A 24 -19.60 4.37 8.22
N GLN A 25 -20.30 5.39 8.76
CA GLN A 25 -21.02 5.30 10.05
C GLN A 25 -20.15 4.77 11.20
N GLY A 26 -18.86 5.15 11.20
CA GLY A 26 -17.90 4.72 12.22
C GLY A 26 -17.27 3.33 11.99
N GLN A 27 -17.63 2.64 10.92
CA GLN A 27 -16.94 1.39 10.55
C GLN A 27 -15.52 1.68 10.08
N GLN A 28 -14.66 0.66 10.18
CA GLN A 28 -13.30 0.72 9.64
C GLN A 28 -13.32 0.99 8.14
N LYS A 29 -12.55 1.99 7.71
CA LYS A 29 -12.50 2.45 6.31
C LYS A 29 -12.28 1.31 5.31
N ILE A 30 -11.39 0.39 5.60
CA ILE A 30 -11.07 -0.74 4.71
C ILE A 30 -12.22 -1.77 4.61
N LEU A 31 -13.15 -1.76 5.58
CA LEU A 31 -14.37 -2.57 5.55
C LEU A 31 -15.53 -1.86 4.83
N ALA A 32 -15.33 -0.62 4.35
CA ALA A 32 -16.33 0.09 3.57
C ALA A 32 -16.69 -0.72 2.32
N GLN A 33 -18.00 -0.88 2.09
CA GLN A 33 -18.51 -1.69 0.97
C GLN A 33 -18.27 -0.97 -0.36
N VAL A 34 -17.72 -1.67 -1.33
CA VAL A 34 -17.64 -1.22 -2.73
C VAL A 34 -18.31 -2.28 -3.60
N GLY A 35 -19.49 -1.97 -4.09
CA GLY A 35 -20.38 -2.97 -4.68
C GLY A 35 -20.88 -3.96 -3.63
N ASP A 36 -20.58 -5.23 -3.83
CA ASP A 36 -21.04 -6.36 -2.98
C ASP A 36 -20.00 -6.80 -1.93
N LYS A 37 -18.83 -6.17 -1.88
CA LYS A 37 -17.71 -6.59 -1.02
C LYS A 37 -17.03 -5.42 -0.30
N PRO A 38 -16.47 -5.64 0.90
CA PRO A 38 -15.55 -4.69 1.51
C PRO A 38 -14.32 -4.43 0.64
N PHE A 39 -13.84 -3.19 0.63
CA PHE A 39 -12.70 -2.77 -0.17
C PHE A 39 -11.46 -3.63 0.05
N ILE A 40 -11.16 -4.00 1.30
CA ILE A 40 -10.02 -4.86 1.62
C ILE A 40 -10.12 -6.25 0.97
N SER A 41 -11.32 -6.83 0.86
CA SER A 41 -11.50 -8.12 0.17
C SER A 41 -11.22 -8.01 -1.32
N ILE A 42 -11.61 -6.89 -1.94
CA ILE A 42 -11.30 -6.63 -3.35
C ILE A 42 -9.79 -6.58 -3.57
N LEU A 43 -9.06 -5.91 -2.68
CA LEU A 43 -7.61 -5.82 -2.75
C LEU A 43 -6.95 -7.18 -2.54
N ILE A 44 -7.36 -7.94 -1.52
CA ILE A 44 -6.82 -9.28 -1.22
C ILE A 44 -7.10 -10.25 -2.37
N GLU A 45 -8.32 -10.29 -2.90
CA GLU A 45 -8.68 -11.15 -4.04
C GLU A 45 -7.87 -10.80 -5.30
N TYR A 46 -7.64 -9.51 -5.56
CA TYR A 46 -6.82 -9.08 -6.68
C TYR A 46 -5.36 -9.55 -6.51
N LEU A 47 -4.76 -9.39 -5.34
CA LEU A 47 -3.43 -9.90 -5.03
C LEU A 47 -3.36 -11.43 -5.12
N ALA A 48 -4.37 -12.13 -4.62
CA ALA A 48 -4.47 -13.58 -4.69
C ALA A 48 -4.54 -14.09 -6.14
N SER A 49 -5.19 -13.35 -7.06
CA SER A 49 -5.24 -13.70 -8.48
C SER A 49 -3.86 -13.70 -9.17
N PHE A 50 -2.88 -12.96 -8.64
CA PHE A 50 -1.48 -12.99 -9.05
C PHE A 50 -0.64 -14.05 -8.30
N GLY A 51 -1.26 -14.79 -7.40
CA GLY A 51 -0.62 -15.87 -6.65
C GLY A 51 -0.25 -15.52 -5.20
N GLY A 52 -0.68 -14.36 -4.68
CA GLY A 52 -0.49 -13.99 -3.27
C GLY A 52 -1.18 -15.00 -2.35
N LYS A 53 -0.46 -15.49 -1.30
CA LYS A 53 -0.95 -16.54 -0.41
C LYS A 53 -0.91 -16.16 1.05
N ARG A 54 0.04 -15.33 1.45
CA ARG A 54 0.27 -14.95 2.84
C ARG A 54 0.19 -13.45 3.01
N PHE A 55 -0.72 -13.02 3.88
CA PHE A 55 -1.06 -11.63 4.12
C PHE A 55 -0.85 -11.27 5.59
N ILE A 56 -0.12 -10.20 5.85
CA ILE A 56 0.13 -9.66 7.18
C ILE A 56 -0.63 -8.34 7.26
N LEU A 57 -1.71 -8.33 8.03
CA LEU A 57 -2.57 -7.15 8.20
C LEU A 57 -2.09 -6.35 9.42
N CYS A 58 -1.63 -5.11 9.19
CA CYS A 58 -1.28 -4.18 10.26
C CYS A 58 -2.56 -3.55 10.80
N THR A 59 -3.14 -4.14 11.84
CA THR A 59 -4.39 -3.70 12.47
C THR A 59 -4.14 -2.80 13.68
N GLY A 60 -5.10 -1.97 14.03
CA GLY A 60 -5.03 -1.04 15.15
C GLY A 60 -6.40 -0.66 15.65
N HIS A 61 -6.83 0.58 15.45
CA HIS A 61 -8.19 0.99 15.82
C HIS A 61 -9.22 0.11 15.12
N GLY A 62 -10.19 -0.46 15.86
CA GLY A 62 -11.22 -1.35 15.32
C GLY A 62 -10.69 -2.70 14.81
N ALA A 63 -9.53 -3.15 15.30
CA ALA A 63 -8.90 -4.39 14.89
C ALA A 63 -9.83 -5.60 14.95
N ASP A 64 -10.62 -5.74 16.01
CA ASP A 64 -11.49 -6.91 16.23
C ASP A 64 -12.48 -7.12 15.07
N ALA A 65 -13.04 -6.03 14.52
CA ALA A 65 -13.97 -6.10 13.39
C ALA A 65 -13.24 -6.55 12.10
N VAL A 66 -12.04 -6.01 11.85
CA VAL A 66 -11.24 -6.36 10.67
C VAL A 66 -10.77 -7.81 10.74
N GLU A 67 -10.25 -8.22 11.90
CA GLU A 67 -9.72 -9.56 12.14
C GLU A 67 -10.83 -10.62 12.05
N SER A 68 -11.98 -10.36 12.68
CA SER A 68 -13.14 -11.25 12.60
C SER A 68 -13.64 -11.42 11.17
N TYR A 69 -13.76 -10.32 10.43
CA TYR A 69 -14.22 -10.36 9.04
C TYR A 69 -13.25 -11.18 8.16
N LEU A 70 -11.97 -10.86 8.19
CA LEU A 70 -10.98 -11.47 7.30
C LEU A 70 -10.76 -12.96 7.59
N THR A 71 -10.77 -13.36 8.86
CA THR A 71 -10.68 -14.78 9.25
C THR A 71 -11.86 -15.60 8.70
N GLY A 72 -13.03 -15.00 8.61
CA GLY A 72 -14.24 -15.66 8.05
C GLY A 72 -14.26 -15.70 6.53
N ALA A 73 -13.82 -14.62 5.88
CA ALA A 73 -13.99 -14.37 4.44
C ALA A 73 -12.94 -15.06 3.54
N HIS A 74 -11.70 -15.22 4.03
CA HIS A 74 -10.57 -15.68 3.21
C HIS A 74 -9.87 -16.91 3.80
N ARG A 75 -10.63 -18.01 3.99
CA ARG A 75 -10.16 -19.24 4.66
C ARG A 75 -9.05 -19.99 3.93
N ASP A 76 -8.94 -19.79 2.62
CA ASP A 76 -7.94 -20.44 1.77
C ASP A 76 -6.60 -19.67 1.73
N LEU A 77 -6.51 -18.54 2.43
CA LEU A 77 -5.31 -17.70 2.50
C LEU A 77 -4.73 -17.71 3.92
N GLU A 78 -3.40 -17.63 4.03
CA GLU A 78 -2.74 -17.44 5.31
C GLU A 78 -2.83 -15.95 5.69
N ILE A 79 -3.71 -15.60 6.62
CA ILE A 79 -3.86 -14.26 7.15
C ILE A 79 -3.28 -14.19 8.56
N VAL A 80 -2.33 -13.27 8.76
CA VAL A 80 -1.66 -13.03 10.03
C VAL A 80 -1.90 -11.57 10.42
N PHE A 81 -2.10 -11.30 11.69
CA PHE A 81 -2.35 -9.96 12.18
C PHE A 81 -1.14 -9.41 12.96
N SER A 82 -0.75 -8.17 12.61
CA SER A 82 0.23 -7.37 13.33
C SER A 82 -0.51 -6.23 14.01
N ARG A 83 -1.03 -6.48 15.21
CA ARG A 83 -1.86 -5.52 15.94
C ARG A 83 -1.01 -4.49 16.66
N GLU A 84 -1.30 -3.20 16.47
CA GLU A 84 -0.71 -2.09 17.21
C GLU A 84 -1.61 -1.66 18.36
N ASP A 85 -1.02 -1.48 19.57
CA ASP A 85 -1.72 -1.01 20.76
C ASP A 85 -1.84 0.52 20.77
N THR A 86 -0.88 1.18 20.13
CA THR A 86 -0.83 2.64 19.94
C THR A 86 -0.49 2.93 18.49
N PRO A 87 -1.03 4.01 17.89
CA PRO A 87 -0.77 4.34 16.49
C PRO A 87 0.73 4.54 16.21
N LEU A 88 1.31 3.70 15.36
CA LEU A 88 2.72 3.72 14.98
C LEU A 88 3.00 4.56 13.72
N GLY A 89 1.96 5.07 13.05
CA GLY A 89 2.09 5.70 11.74
C GLY A 89 2.29 4.66 10.62
N THR A 90 2.29 5.11 9.36
CA THR A 90 2.38 4.21 8.21
C THR A 90 3.68 3.41 8.19
N GLY A 91 4.79 4.06 8.46
CA GLY A 91 6.12 3.42 8.48
C GLY A 91 6.31 2.48 9.66
N GLY A 92 5.93 2.91 10.87
CA GLY A 92 6.05 2.09 12.08
C GLY A 92 5.18 0.83 12.00
N ALA A 93 3.97 0.94 11.45
CA ALA A 93 3.07 -0.19 11.26
C ALA A 93 3.62 -1.22 10.26
N ILE A 94 4.13 -0.77 9.09
CA ILE A 94 4.77 -1.67 8.11
C ILE A 94 6.04 -2.30 8.71
N LYS A 95 6.88 -1.53 9.42
CA LYS A 95 8.07 -2.04 10.08
C LYS A 95 7.73 -3.11 11.12
N LYS A 96 6.71 -2.89 11.95
CA LYS A 96 6.22 -3.91 12.91
C LYS A 96 5.70 -5.16 12.17
N GLY A 97 4.89 -4.97 11.12
CA GLY A 97 4.39 -6.08 10.30
C GLY A 97 5.49 -6.84 9.59
N SER A 98 6.56 -6.15 9.13
CA SER A 98 7.68 -6.79 8.43
C SER A 98 8.48 -7.75 9.31
N ALA A 99 8.42 -7.63 10.63
CA ALA A 99 9.01 -8.62 11.55
C ALA A 99 8.37 -10.02 11.44
N LEU A 100 7.15 -10.11 10.90
CA LEU A 100 6.44 -11.38 10.65
C LEU A 100 6.71 -11.94 9.23
N VAL A 101 7.44 -11.20 8.38
CA VAL A 101 7.79 -11.62 7.01
C VAL A 101 8.79 -12.77 7.05
N LYS A 102 8.50 -13.81 6.26
CA LYS A 102 9.33 -15.02 6.13
C LYS A 102 10.18 -15.02 4.87
N THR A 103 9.82 -14.21 3.88
CA THR A 103 10.43 -14.15 2.56
C THR A 103 11.57 -13.10 2.49
N GLU A 104 12.48 -13.21 1.51
CA GLU A 104 13.59 -12.27 1.32
C GLU A 104 13.13 -10.85 0.99
N ARG A 105 11.96 -10.75 0.36
CA ARG A 105 11.30 -9.50 0.00
C ARG A 105 9.82 -9.59 0.29
N PHE A 106 9.16 -8.45 0.43
CA PHE A 106 7.73 -8.41 0.69
C PHE A 106 7.07 -7.22 -0.04
N LEU A 107 5.78 -7.34 -0.29
CA LEU A 107 4.98 -6.20 -0.72
C LEU A 107 4.44 -5.47 0.51
N GLY A 108 4.53 -4.14 0.50
CA GLY A 108 3.84 -3.25 1.44
C GLY A 108 2.71 -2.53 0.71
N LEU A 109 1.50 -2.47 1.28
CA LEU A 109 0.37 -1.80 0.66
C LEU A 109 -0.42 -0.96 1.66
N ASN A 110 -0.91 0.19 1.17
CA ASN A 110 -1.97 0.93 1.85
C ASN A 110 -3.29 0.20 1.60
N GLY A 111 -3.98 -0.22 2.66
CA GLY A 111 -5.22 -1.01 2.56
C GLY A 111 -6.44 -0.23 2.07
N ASP A 112 -6.29 1.07 1.86
CA ASP A 112 -7.32 1.98 1.36
C ASP A 112 -7.06 2.49 -0.07
N CYS A 113 -6.05 1.92 -0.73
CA CYS A 113 -5.67 2.21 -2.11
C CYS A 113 -5.79 0.95 -2.98
N PHE A 114 -6.19 1.13 -4.23
CA PHE A 114 -6.21 0.08 -5.24
C PHE A 114 -5.57 0.62 -6.52
N CYS A 115 -4.66 -0.14 -7.08
CA CYS A 115 -4.04 0.17 -8.36
C CYS A 115 -3.98 -1.09 -9.22
N VAL A 116 -4.27 -0.96 -10.51
CA VAL A 116 -4.14 -2.08 -11.45
C VAL A 116 -2.67 -2.25 -11.77
N ILE A 117 -2.05 -3.23 -11.14
CA ILE A 117 -0.62 -3.54 -11.23
C ILE A 117 -0.45 -5.01 -11.58
N ASP A 118 0.43 -5.31 -12.51
CA ASP A 118 1.01 -6.65 -12.62
C ASP A 118 2.09 -6.82 -11.54
N TYR A 119 1.71 -7.40 -10.42
CA TYR A 119 2.60 -7.58 -9.27
C TYR A 119 3.82 -8.46 -9.60
N ASN A 120 3.70 -9.40 -10.53
CA ASN A 120 4.84 -10.20 -10.96
C ASN A 120 5.87 -9.35 -11.71
N LYS A 121 5.42 -8.38 -12.53
CA LYS A 121 6.32 -7.42 -13.19
C LYS A 121 6.96 -6.44 -12.21
N LEU A 122 6.22 -5.98 -11.19
CA LEU A 122 6.78 -5.13 -10.12
C LEU A 122 7.90 -5.85 -9.38
N ILE A 123 7.69 -7.12 -9.01
CA ILE A 123 8.69 -7.94 -8.31
C ILE A 123 9.90 -8.22 -9.22
N ASP A 124 9.67 -8.57 -10.49
CA ASP A 124 10.73 -8.80 -11.47
C ASP A 124 11.59 -7.53 -11.68
N PHE A 125 10.94 -6.38 -11.81
CA PHE A 125 11.61 -5.08 -11.89
C PHE A 125 12.48 -4.82 -10.65
N HIS A 126 11.94 -5.03 -9.45
CA HIS A 126 12.67 -4.87 -8.19
C HIS A 126 13.92 -5.74 -8.14
N ILE A 127 13.81 -7.02 -8.56
CA ILE A 127 14.92 -7.96 -8.60
C ILE A 127 15.97 -7.53 -9.63
N LYS A 128 15.55 -7.20 -10.86
CA LYS A 128 16.46 -6.80 -11.95
C LYS A 128 17.29 -5.55 -11.63
N HIS A 129 16.69 -4.60 -10.90
CA HIS A 129 17.39 -3.38 -10.49
C HIS A 129 18.17 -3.56 -9.20
N GLN A 130 18.17 -4.75 -8.58
CA GLN A 130 18.77 -5.01 -7.25
C GLN A 130 18.30 -3.94 -6.24
N ALA A 131 17.03 -3.55 -6.35
CA ALA A 131 16.46 -2.48 -5.57
C ALA A 131 16.38 -2.86 -4.07
N LYS A 132 16.52 -1.86 -3.21
CA LYS A 132 16.19 -1.99 -1.77
C LYS A 132 14.72 -1.71 -1.52
N ALA A 133 14.19 -0.73 -2.26
CA ALA A 133 12.78 -0.38 -2.27
C ALA A 133 12.33 -0.02 -3.69
N THR A 134 11.13 -0.41 -4.08
CA THR A 134 10.48 -0.01 -5.33
C THR A 134 9.08 0.48 -5.01
N LEU A 135 8.75 1.70 -5.42
CA LEU A 135 7.40 2.25 -5.37
C LEU A 135 6.69 2.01 -6.70
N ALA A 136 5.47 1.53 -6.68
CA ALA A 136 4.59 1.69 -7.82
C ALA A 136 4.12 3.15 -7.88
N VAL A 137 4.36 3.79 -9.01
CA VAL A 137 4.03 5.19 -9.25
C VAL A 137 3.13 5.32 -10.47
N THR A 138 2.22 6.27 -10.46
CA THR A 138 1.36 6.57 -11.60
C THR A 138 1.28 8.06 -11.84
N ARG A 139 1.02 8.46 -13.09
CA ARG A 139 0.85 9.86 -13.44
C ARG A 139 -0.60 10.26 -13.30
N LEU A 140 -0.85 11.29 -12.50
CA LEU A 140 -2.16 11.95 -12.41
C LEU A 140 -2.10 13.35 -13.02
N ASP A 141 -3.18 13.76 -13.67
CA ASP A 141 -3.34 15.12 -14.20
C ASP A 141 -3.64 16.14 -13.09
N ASP A 142 -4.19 15.66 -11.97
CA ASP A 142 -4.39 16.44 -10.74
C ASP A 142 -3.74 15.72 -9.56
N ALA A 143 -2.52 16.13 -9.21
CA ALA A 143 -1.71 15.52 -8.15
C ALA A 143 -1.72 16.32 -6.83
N ARG A 144 -2.58 17.37 -6.69
CA ARG A 144 -2.56 18.32 -5.57
C ARG A 144 -2.68 17.68 -4.18
N ASP A 145 -3.39 16.56 -4.10
CA ASP A 145 -3.65 15.87 -2.84
C ASP A 145 -2.65 14.73 -2.53
N TYR A 146 -1.65 14.54 -3.37
CA TYR A 146 -0.73 13.41 -3.27
C TYR A 146 0.71 13.87 -3.09
N GLY A 147 1.53 13.05 -2.45
CA GLY A 147 2.98 13.18 -2.48
C GLY A 147 3.50 12.86 -3.89
N THR A 148 4.39 13.69 -4.40
CA THR A 148 4.91 13.60 -5.76
C THR A 148 6.32 13.03 -5.80
N ILE A 149 6.65 12.39 -6.90
CA ILE A 149 7.87 11.63 -7.07
C ILE A 149 8.58 12.07 -8.34
N GLU A 150 9.88 12.29 -8.25
CA GLU A 150 10.74 12.49 -9.41
C GLU A 150 11.60 11.25 -9.62
N VAL A 151 11.72 10.84 -10.89
CA VAL A 151 12.58 9.71 -11.28
C VAL A 151 13.52 10.14 -12.39
N ASN A 152 14.72 9.56 -12.41
CA ASN A 152 15.67 9.74 -13.53
C ASN A 152 15.40 8.72 -14.66
N ALA A 153 16.19 8.81 -15.74
CA ALA A 153 16.06 7.91 -16.90
C ALA A 153 16.28 6.42 -16.58
N ALA A 154 16.91 6.10 -15.45
CA ALA A 154 17.11 4.75 -14.96
C ALA A 154 16.00 4.31 -13.98
N SER A 155 14.90 5.06 -13.89
CA SER A 155 13.79 4.85 -12.94
C SER A 155 14.17 4.95 -11.45
N GLN A 156 15.35 5.50 -11.12
CA GLN A 156 15.71 5.77 -9.74
C GLN A 156 14.93 6.98 -9.23
N ILE A 157 14.38 6.89 -8.02
CA ILE A 157 13.73 8.01 -7.36
C ILE A 157 14.80 8.99 -6.89
N THR A 158 14.70 10.23 -7.40
CA THR A 158 15.61 11.33 -7.09
C THR A 158 15.04 12.33 -6.10
N ALA A 159 13.71 12.38 -5.99
CA ALA A 159 13.04 13.19 -4.99
C ALA A 159 11.67 12.60 -4.63
N PHE A 160 11.34 12.71 -3.34
CA PHE A 160 10.01 12.50 -2.81
C PHE A 160 9.56 13.83 -2.19
N LYS A 161 8.55 14.45 -2.78
CA LYS A 161 8.04 15.76 -2.39
C LYS A 161 6.66 15.66 -1.81
N GLU A 162 6.41 16.41 -0.76
CA GLU A 162 5.09 16.52 -0.19
C GLU A 162 4.10 17.20 -1.15
N LYS A 163 2.83 17.11 -0.80
CA LYS A 163 1.69 17.72 -1.50
C LYS A 163 1.96 19.17 -1.87
N GLN A 164 1.76 19.47 -3.14
CA GLN A 164 1.94 20.81 -3.69
C GLN A 164 0.60 21.30 -4.26
N PRO A 165 -0.08 22.26 -3.61
CA PRO A 165 -1.44 22.68 -3.96
C PRO A 165 -1.64 23.20 -5.39
N HIS A 166 -0.57 23.54 -6.07
CA HIS A 166 -0.60 24.12 -7.43
C HIS A 166 -0.07 23.16 -8.52
N LEU A 167 0.31 21.94 -8.15
CA LEU A 167 0.88 21.01 -9.11
C LEU A 167 -0.23 20.31 -9.89
N GLN A 168 -0.23 20.49 -11.22
CA GLN A 168 -1.22 19.86 -12.10
C GLN A 168 -0.83 18.39 -12.36
N SER A 169 0.13 18.09 -13.21
CA SER A 169 0.48 16.71 -13.54
C SER A 169 1.77 16.26 -12.89
N ALA A 170 1.74 15.13 -12.20
CA ALA A 170 2.93 14.53 -11.58
C ALA A 170 2.82 13.01 -11.42
N LEU A 171 3.97 12.36 -11.23
CA LEU A 171 4.02 10.99 -10.69
C LEU A 171 3.68 11.04 -9.21
N ILE A 172 2.78 10.17 -8.80
CA ILE A 172 2.37 10.02 -7.40
C ILE A 172 2.67 8.63 -6.86
N ASN A 173 2.74 8.53 -5.54
CA ASN A 173 2.79 7.27 -4.80
C ASN A 173 1.41 6.60 -4.81
N THR A 174 1.33 5.36 -5.32
CA THR A 174 0.08 4.57 -5.34
C THR A 174 -0.20 3.86 -4.02
N GLY A 175 0.70 3.94 -3.03
CA GLY A 175 0.59 3.17 -1.80
C GLY A 175 0.92 1.69 -1.97
N THR A 176 1.65 1.33 -3.02
CA THR A 176 2.11 -0.04 -3.28
C THR A 176 3.62 -0.07 -3.40
N TYR A 177 4.26 -0.95 -2.65
CA TYR A 177 5.71 -1.02 -2.47
C TYR A 177 6.20 -2.45 -2.61
N CYS A 178 7.41 -2.63 -3.15
CA CYS A 178 8.18 -3.86 -3.01
C CYS A 178 9.46 -3.54 -2.22
N PHE A 179 9.70 -4.26 -1.14
CA PHE A 179 10.81 -4.05 -0.22
C PHE A 179 11.67 -5.30 -0.07
N ASN A 180 12.97 -5.12 0.08
CA ASN A 180 13.80 -6.13 0.69
C ASN A 180 13.48 -6.22 2.19
N ARG A 181 13.62 -7.40 2.77
CA ARG A 181 13.30 -7.65 4.19
C ARG A 181 14.11 -6.77 5.14
N ASP A 182 15.35 -6.42 4.76
CA ASP A 182 16.29 -5.58 5.51
C ASP A 182 16.12 -4.07 5.29
N VAL A 183 15.10 -3.63 4.55
CA VAL A 183 14.95 -2.23 4.12
C VAL A 183 14.92 -1.25 5.29
N PHE A 184 14.33 -1.62 6.40
CA PHE A 184 14.24 -0.75 7.58
C PHE A 184 15.54 -0.63 8.38
N ASP A 185 16.56 -1.44 8.08
CA ASP A 185 17.90 -1.33 8.67
C ASP A 185 18.73 -0.20 8.01
N LEU A 186 18.31 0.26 6.82
CA LEU A 186 19.00 1.33 6.08
C LEU A 186 18.84 2.71 6.72
N VAL A 187 17.75 2.93 7.45
CA VAL A 187 17.41 4.24 8.04
C VAL A 187 17.03 4.06 9.50
N LYS A 188 17.71 4.78 10.38
CA LYS A 188 17.33 4.80 11.80
C LYS A 188 16.06 5.61 12.00
N THR A 189 14.99 4.95 12.37
CA THR A 189 13.68 5.54 12.63
C THR A 189 13.22 5.33 14.07
N PRO A 190 12.41 6.23 14.65
CA PRO A 190 11.69 5.96 15.90
C PRO A 190 10.66 4.83 15.67
N ASP A 191 9.98 4.39 16.73
CA ASP A 191 8.93 3.37 16.63
C ASP A 191 7.71 3.90 15.85
N LYS A 192 7.35 5.16 16.08
CA LYS A 192 6.25 5.86 15.40
C LYS A 192 6.80 6.80 14.35
N PHE A 193 6.52 6.51 13.07
CA PHE A 193 6.94 7.36 11.95
C PHE A 193 6.05 7.17 10.72
N SER A 194 6.05 8.18 9.83
CA SER A 194 5.46 8.09 8.49
C SER A 194 6.46 7.50 7.51
N ILE A 195 6.02 6.54 6.70
CA ILE A 195 6.88 5.98 5.66
C ILE A 195 7.20 7.03 4.58
N GLU A 196 6.25 7.91 4.30
CA GLU A 196 6.34 8.94 3.27
C GLU A 196 7.24 10.12 3.67
N TYR A 197 7.16 10.56 4.94
CA TYR A 197 7.86 11.75 5.43
C TYR A 197 9.19 11.44 6.11
N ASP A 198 9.21 10.34 6.87
CA ASP A 198 10.35 10.06 7.76
C ASP A 198 11.27 8.97 7.22
N PHE A 199 10.86 8.24 6.15
CA PHE A 199 11.63 7.10 5.64
C PHE A 199 12.01 7.24 4.16
N PHE A 200 11.06 7.41 3.24
CA PHE A 200 11.34 7.48 1.81
C PHE A 200 12.33 8.57 1.39
N PRO A 201 12.32 9.80 1.96
CA PRO A 201 13.32 10.80 1.60
C PRO A 201 14.76 10.36 1.91
N HIS A 202 14.96 9.50 2.91
CA HIS A 202 16.27 8.98 3.28
C HIS A 202 16.70 7.77 2.43
N LEU A 203 15.82 7.19 1.62
CA LEU A 203 16.16 6.12 0.70
C LEU A 203 16.66 6.63 -0.67
N VAL A 204 16.53 7.91 -0.95
CA VAL A 204 17.08 8.53 -2.17
C VAL A 204 18.57 8.19 -2.23
N ASP A 205 19.05 7.77 -3.42
CA ASP A 205 20.40 7.28 -3.68
C ASP A 205 20.79 5.95 -2.98
N GLN A 206 19.84 5.26 -2.32
CA GLN A 206 20.07 3.99 -1.64
C GLN A 206 19.34 2.79 -2.32
N GLY A 207 19.30 2.77 -3.64
CA GLY A 207 18.60 1.69 -4.37
C GLY A 207 17.09 1.81 -4.31
N PHE A 208 16.58 3.04 -4.41
CA PHE A 208 15.16 3.38 -4.39
C PHE A 208 14.65 3.68 -5.80
N TYR A 209 13.66 2.91 -6.27
CA TYR A 209 13.19 2.95 -7.65
C TYR A 209 11.68 3.20 -7.74
N GLY A 210 11.26 3.83 -8.84
CA GLY A 210 9.87 4.00 -9.24
C GLY A 210 9.50 3.03 -10.37
N PHE A 211 8.49 2.20 -10.17
CA PHE A 211 7.87 1.37 -11.20
C PHE A 211 6.61 2.06 -11.69
N GLU A 212 6.68 2.66 -12.89
CA GLU A 212 5.54 3.40 -13.45
C GLU A 212 4.48 2.44 -13.96
N VAL A 213 3.23 2.66 -13.54
CA VAL A 213 2.05 1.90 -13.93
C VAL A 213 1.03 2.79 -14.62
N ALA A 214 0.13 2.19 -15.40
CA ALA A 214 -0.96 2.92 -16.05
C ALA A 214 -1.83 3.64 -15.00
N ASN A 215 -2.43 4.77 -15.41
CA ASN A 215 -3.33 5.56 -14.55
C ASN A 215 -4.66 4.83 -14.32
N LYS A 216 -4.62 3.77 -13.51
CA LYS A 216 -5.77 3.04 -12.98
C LYS A 216 -5.63 2.90 -11.47
N PHE A 217 -5.71 4.04 -10.80
CA PHE A 217 -5.50 4.18 -9.36
C PHE A 217 -6.75 4.73 -8.69
N ILE A 218 -7.12 4.14 -7.57
CA ILE A 218 -8.23 4.55 -6.70
C ILE A 218 -7.74 4.58 -5.25
N ASP A 219 -8.11 5.61 -4.51
CA ASP A 219 -8.11 5.57 -3.05
C ASP A 219 -9.52 5.90 -2.53
N ILE A 220 -9.85 5.38 -1.37
CA ILE A 220 -11.12 5.66 -0.70
C ILE A 220 -10.92 6.62 0.48
N GLY A 221 -10.00 7.58 0.33
CA GLY A 221 -9.59 8.53 1.38
C GLY A 221 -10.61 9.59 1.75
N THR A 222 -11.49 9.95 0.81
CA THR A 222 -12.54 10.96 1.00
C THR A 222 -13.89 10.44 0.53
N PRO A 223 -15.01 11.09 0.95
CA PRO A 223 -16.35 10.72 0.49
C PRO A 223 -16.49 10.74 -1.04
N GLU A 224 -15.92 11.73 -1.72
CA GLU A 224 -15.97 11.88 -3.17
C GLU A 224 -15.23 10.75 -3.88
N ARG A 225 -14.02 10.40 -3.40
CA ARG A 225 -13.22 9.30 -3.95
C ARG A 225 -13.85 7.93 -3.68
N TYR A 226 -14.49 7.79 -2.51
CA TYR A 226 -15.25 6.58 -2.19
C TYR A 226 -16.47 6.44 -3.11
N ALA A 227 -17.22 7.51 -3.37
CA ALA A 227 -18.33 7.50 -4.32
C ALA A 227 -17.85 7.13 -5.72
N TRP A 228 -16.74 7.69 -6.16
CA TRP A 228 -16.12 7.34 -7.44
C TRP A 228 -15.70 5.86 -7.51
N ALA A 229 -15.13 5.32 -6.42
CA ALA A 229 -14.77 3.90 -6.33
C ALA A 229 -15.97 2.97 -6.45
N GLN A 230 -17.14 3.34 -5.90
CA GLN A 230 -18.37 2.59 -6.01
C GLN A 230 -18.81 2.36 -7.47
N GLU A 231 -18.60 3.37 -8.31
CA GLU A 231 -19.02 3.34 -9.70
C GLU A 231 -17.99 2.64 -10.61
N HIS A 232 -16.69 2.88 -10.38
CA HIS A 232 -15.66 2.57 -11.37
C HIS A 232 -14.74 1.38 -11.02
N LEU A 233 -14.69 0.93 -9.76
CA LEU A 233 -13.74 -0.13 -9.37
C LEU A 233 -13.99 -1.46 -10.10
N LYS A 234 -15.23 -1.75 -10.49
CA LYS A 234 -15.56 -2.96 -11.27
C LYS A 234 -15.02 -2.93 -12.69
N GLU A 235 -14.86 -1.74 -13.26
CA GLU A 235 -14.36 -1.54 -14.63
C GLU A 235 -12.83 -1.59 -14.72
N LEU A 236 -12.15 -1.47 -13.59
CA LEU A 236 -10.68 -1.44 -13.54
C LEU A 236 -10.05 -2.84 -13.44
N LYS A 237 -10.84 -3.84 -13.08
CA LYS A 237 -10.35 -5.22 -12.87
C LYS A 237 -10.15 -6.01 -14.16
#